data_1c4110395e3b13fd7d180ffc5cf4e727
#
_entry.id   1c4110395e3b13fd7d180ffc5cf4e727
#
_cell.length_a   1.000
_cell.length_b   1.000
_cell.length_c   1.000
_cell.angle_alpha   90.00
_cell.angle_beta   90.00
_cell.angle_gamma   90.00
#
_symmetry.space_group_name_H-M   'P 1'
#
loop_
_entity.id
_entity.type
_entity.pdbx_description
1 polymer ?
#
loop_
_entity_poly.entity_id
_entity_poly.type
_entity_poly.pdbx_seq_one_letter_code
_entity_poly.pdbx_strand_id
1 'polypeptide(L)'
;LLRSMIIASANDSAVALAEYLSGTEENFVQHMNERAAALGMTNTCYVNCTGYPQEGQYTTARDVMTLSCEVSRHPTYHTYASKWLDTLVHPSGRVTDLTNTNRLVRFYDGCDGFKTGSTDAAKFCVSATAQKNGMRLVAVVLGCENSQRRFNEARSMLDYGFATYQRVEIARKGDMLGESLAVQRGSADSVELMLGSGLSMLLRTGQTSD
;
A
#
# COMPACT_ATOMS: atom_id res chain seq x y z
N LEU A 1 -17.08 -9.72 -1.21
CA LEU A 1 -16.84 -8.84 -0.06
C LEU A 1 -15.57 -7.98 -0.28
N LEU A 2 -14.36 -8.54 -0.58
CA LEU A 2 -13.13 -7.75 -0.76
C LEU A 2 -13.28 -6.62 -1.79
N ARG A 3 -13.90 -6.88 -2.94
CA ARG A 3 -14.11 -5.86 -3.99
C ARG A 3 -14.93 -4.67 -3.49
N SER A 4 -16.07 -4.93 -2.87
CA SER A 4 -16.96 -3.87 -2.36
C SER A 4 -16.28 -3.06 -1.24
N MET A 5 -15.56 -3.71 -0.34
CA MET A 5 -14.81 -3.05 0.73
C MET A 5 -13.67 -2.19 0.18
N ILE A 6 -12.86 -2.69 -0.75
CA ILE A 6 -11.69 -1.98 -1.27
C ILE A 6 -12.11 -0.84 -2.20
N ILE A 7 -13.01 -1.10 -3.16
CA ILE A 7 -13.38 -0.14 -4.21
C ILE A 7 -14.36 0.90 -3.68
N ALA A 8 -15.50 0.43 -3.15
CA ALA A 8 -16.61 1.30 -2.74
C ALA A 8 -16.63 1.64 -1.24
N SER A 9 -15.66 1.12 -0.47
CA SER A 9 -15.59 1.36 0.99
C SER A 9 -16.84 0.87 1.74
N ALA A 10 -17.39 -0.29 1.36
CA ALA A 10 -18.58 -0.88 1.94
C ALA A 10 -18.31 -1.38 3.38
N ASN A 11 -18.93 -0.75 4.38
CA ASN A 11 -18.73 -1.08 5.80
C ASN A 11 -19.33 -2.43 6.16
N ASP A 12 -20.51 -2.77 5.61
CA ASP A 12 -21.16 -4.08 5.76
C ASP A 12 -20.25 -5.23 5.30
N SER A 13 -19.53 -5.01 4.21
CA SER A 13 -18.55 -5.98 3.70
C SER A 13 -17.34 -6.11 4.60
N ALA A 14 -16.90 -5.03 5.26
CA ALA A 14 -15.81 -5.08 6.23
C ALA A 14 -16.22 -5.88 7.48
N VAL A 15 -17.40 -5.62 8.03
CA VAL A 15 -17.93 -6.38 9.18
C VAL A 15 -18.11 -7.86 8.83
N ALA A 16 -18.72 -8.17 7.69
CA ALA A 16 -18.92 -9.56 7.27
C ALA A 16 -17.60 -10.31 7.05
N LEU A 17 -16.54 -9.62 6.60
CA LEU A 17 -15.20 -10.22 6.49
C LEU A 17 -14.55 -10.42 7.86
N ALA A 18 -14.71 -9.46 8.78
CA ALA A 18 -14.20 -9.55 10.13
C ALA A 18 -14.81 -10.74 10.87
N GLU A 19 -16.13 -10.89 10.81
CA GLU A 19 -16.86 -12.02 11.40
C GLU A 19 -16.46 -13.36 10.76
N TYR A 20 -16.35 -13.40 9.43
CA TYR A 20 -15.94 -14.61 8.72
C TYR A 20 -14.52 -15.08 9.10
N LEU A 21 -13.59 -14.15 9.31
CA LEU A 21 -12.19 -14.48 9.60
C LEU A 21 -11.92 -14.75 11.08
N SER A 22 -12.68 -14.14 11.99
CA SER A 22 -12.38 -14.16 13.43
C SER A 22 -13.57 -14.53 14.31
N GLY A 23 -14.71 -14.87 13.71
CA GLY A 23 -15.94 -15.23 14.41
C GLY A 23 -16.75 -14.03 14.89
N THR A 24 -16.10 -12.95 15.35
CA THR A 24 -16.73 -11.68 15.75
C THR A 24 -15.91 -10.49 15.30
N GLU A 25 -16.52 -9.30 15.22
CA GLU A 25 -15.81 -8.06 14.93
C GLU A 25 -14.79 -7.74 16.03
N GLU A 26 -15.11 -7.98 17.30
CA GLU A 26 -14.21 -7.72 18.44
C GLU A 26 -12.93 -8.52 18.33
N ASN A 27 -13.01 -9.82 18.02
CA ASN A 27 -11.85 -10.67 17.83
C ASN A 27 -11.01 -10.19 16.63
N PHE A 28 -11.68 -9.75 15.55
CA PHE A 28 -10.96 -9.20 14.39
C PHE A 28 -10.23 -7.90 14.73
N VAL A 29 -10.85 -7.01 15.50
CA VAL A 29 -10.24 -5.76 15.99
C VAL A 29 -9.03 -6.06 16.88
N GLN A 30 -9.10 -7.10 17.72
CA GLN A 30 -7.93 -7.56 18.47
C GLN A 30 -6.78 -7.93 17.51
N HIS A 31 -7.05 -8.75 16.48
CA HIS A 31 -6.03 -9.11 15.47
C HIS A 31 -5.51 -7.88 14.70
N MET A 32 -6.36 -6.88 14.41
CA MET A 32 -5.92 -5.61 13.80
C MET A 32 -4.91 -4.89 14.70
N ASN A 33 -5.16 -4.82 16.00
CA ASN A 33 -4.26 -4.17 16.95
C ASN A 33 -2.96 -4.96 17.16
N GLU A 34 -3.03 -6.29 17.23
CA GLU A 34 -1.85 -7.17 17.27
C GLU A 34 -0.99 -6.98 16.02
N ARG A 35 -1.62 -6.89 14.84
CA ARG A 35 -0.90 -6.63 13.58
C ARG A 35 -0.29 -5.24 13.54
N ALA A 36 -1.00 -4.22 14.02
CA ALA A 36 -0.47 -2.86 14.14
C ALA A 36 0.77 -2.83 15.02
N ALA A 37 0.73 -3.48 16.20
CA ALA A 37 1.87 -3.61 17.10
C ALA A 37 3.05 -4.32 16.43
N ALA A 38 2.80 -5.45 15.73
CA ALA A 38 3.84 -6.20 15.01
C ALA A 38 4.49 -5.39 13.87
N LEU A 39 3.77 -4.42 13.29
CA LEU A 39 4.28 -3.50 12.29
C LEU A 39 4.99 -2.27 12.91
N GLY A 40 5.02 -2.14 14.22
CA GLY A 40 5.59 -0.98 14.90
C GLY A 40 4.73 0.29 14.86
N MET A 41 3.41 0.14 14.64
CA MET A 41 2.45 1.26 14.62
C MET A 41 2.06 1.65 16.04
N THR A 42 3.00 2.24 16.77
CA THR A 42 2.88 2.52 18.22
C THR A 42 1.89 3.61 18.59
N ASN A 43 1.40 4.36 17.61
CA ASN A 43 0.42 5.44 17.81
C ASN A 43 -0.89 5.14 17.06
N THR A 44 -1.29 3.86 17.06
CA THR A 44 -2.52 3.40 16.43
C THR A 44 -3.28 2.49 17.37
N CYS A 45 -4.58 2.73 17.51
CA CYS A 45 -5.52 1.85 18.18
C CYS A 45 -6.80 1.75 17.35
N TYR A 46 -7.19 0.54 17.02
CA TYR A 46 -8.46 0.22 16.35
C TYR A 46 -9.49 -0.22 17.37
N VAL A 47 -10.73 0.26 17.24
CA VAL A 47 -11.89 -0.13 18.09
C VAL A 47 -13.03 -0.74 17.27
N ASN A 48 -12.97 -0.59 15.95
CA ASN A 48 -13.84 -1.28 14.99
C ASN A 48 -13.12 -1.51 13.67
N CYS A 49 -13.69 -2.37 12.83
CA CYS A 49 -13.10 -2.72 11.54
C CYS A 49 -13.46 -1.76 10.39
N THR A 50 -14.36 -0.81 10.63
CA THR A 50 -14.93 0.06 9.60
C THR A 50 -14.30 1.45 9.57
N GLY A 51 -13.70 1.89 10.66
CA GLY A 51 -13.20 3.26 10.83
C GLY A 51 -14.31 4.26 11.23
N TYR A 52 -15.49 3.79 11.65
CA TYR A 52 -16.51 4.66 12.21
C TYR A 52 -15.99 5.35 13.49
N PRO A 53 -16.34 6.63 13.72
CA PRO A 53 -15.89 7.33 14.91
C PRO A 53 -16.31 6.62 16.19
N GLN A 54 -15.34 6.30 17.01
CA GLN A 54 -15.55 5.69 18.32
C GLN A 54 -14.43 6.15 19.27
N GLU A 55 -14.76 6.34 20.54
CA GLU A 55 -13.82 6.72 21.56
C GLU A 55 -12.68 5.70 21.66
N GLY A 56 -11.46 6.16 21.81
CA GLY A 56 -10.27 5.33 21.87
C GLY A 56 -9.66 4.96 20.51
N GLN A 57 -10.31 5.29 19.38
CA GLN A 57 -9.77 5.02 18.05
C GLN A 57 -8.90 6.18 17.57
N TYR A 58 -7.64 5.90 17.26
CA TYR A 58 -6.69 6.90 16.75
C TYR A 58 -5.61 6.26 15.87
N THR A 59 -4.98 7.09 15.07
CA THR A 59 -3.80 6.73 14.26
C THR A 59 -2.99 7.98 13.92
N THR A 60 -1.84 7.78 13.27
CA THR A 60 -1.00 8.84 12.72
C THR A 60 -0.73 8.62 11.25
N ALA A 61 -0.36 9.69 10.52
CA ALA A 61 0.02 9.56 9.11
C ALA A 61 1.24 8.63 8.92
N ARG A 62 2.16 8.59 9.89
CA ARG A 62 3.32 7.69 9.88
C ARG A 62 2.89 6.23 10.00
N ASP A 63 2.00 5.92 10.91
CA ASP A 63 1.54 4.54 11.12
C ASP A 63 0.71 4.06 9.91
N VAL A 64 -0.17 4.92 9.37
CA VAL A 64 -0.91 4.61 8.14
C VAL A 64 0.04 4.41 6.95
N MET A 65 1.14 5.17 6.86
CA MET A 65 2.18 4.94 5.85
C MET A 65 2.84 3.56 6.04
N THR A 66 3.20 3.20 7.27
CA THR A 66 3.78 1.88 7.58
C THR A 66 2.85 0.74 7.14
N LEU A 67 1.56 0.83 7.50
CA LEU A 67 0.54 -0.11 7.06
C LEU A 67 0.41 -0.14 5.53
N SER A 68 0.40 1.02 4.89
CA SER A 68 0.28 1.14 3.43
C SER A 68 1.47 0.51 2.70
N CYS A 69 2.68 0.67 3.23
CA CYS A 69 3.88 0.00 2.71
C CYS A 69 3.77 -1.52 2.84
N GLU A 70 3.23 -2.03 3.94
CA GLU A 70 2.97 -3.46 4.09
C GLU A 70 1.92 -3.96 3.10
N VAL A 71 0.78 -3.26 2.99
CA VAL A 71 -0.30 -3.60 2.04
C VAL A 71 0.21 -3.59 0.59
N SER A 72 1.16 -2.71 0.25
CA SER A 72 1.74 -2.63 -1.09
C SER A 72 2.48 -3.90 -1.53
N ARG A 73 2.85 -4.77 -0.61
CA ARG A 73 3.50 -6.06 -0.88
C ARG A 73 2.53 -7.16 -1.28
N HIS A 74 1.21 -6.90 -1.19
CA HIS A 74 0.16 -7.86 -1.50
C HIS A 74 -0.47 -7.60 -2.87
N PRO A 75 -0.08 -8.33 -3.94
CA PRO A 75 -0.59 -8.10 -5.30
C PRO A 75 -2.11 -8.19 -5.41
N THR A 76 -2.72 -9.09 -4.64
CA THR A 76 -4.19 -9.25 -4.61
C THR A 76 -4.91 -7.95 -4.24
N TYR A 77 -4.34 -7.13 -3.36
CA TYR A 77 -4.93 -5.85 -3.02
C TYR A 77 -4.97 -4.91 -4.23
N HIS A 78 -3.86 -4.80 -4.96
CA HIS A 78 -3.76 -3.95 -6.15
C HIS A 78 -4.71 -4.40 -7.28
N THR A 79 -5.00 -5.69 -7.39
CA THR A 79 -5.97 -6.24 -8.35
C THR A 79 -7.35 -5.58 -8.22
N TYR A 80 -7.73 -5.19 -7.01
CA TYR A 80 -9.00 -4.50 -6.76
C TYR A 80 -8.82 -2.99 -6.61
N ALA A 81 -7.80 -2.54 -5.89
CA ALA A 81 -7.59 -1.13 -5.58
C ALA A 81 -7.31 -0.26 -6.81
N SER A 82 -6.72 -0.83 -7.85
CA SER A 82 -6.45 -0.15 -9.13
C SER A 82 -7.67 0.06 -10.03
N LYS A 83 -8.79 -0.58 -9.72
CA LYS A 83 -10.01 -0.44 -10.54
C LYS A 83 -10.74 0.85 -10.20
N TRP A 84 -11.02 1.66 -11.22
CA TRP A 84 -11.88 2.82 -11.08
C TRP A 84 -13.37 2.45 -10.95
N LEU A 85 -13.82 1.54 -11.82
CA LEU A 85 -15.18 0.99 -11.84
C LEU A 85 -15.13 -0.53 -11.81
N ASP A 86 -16.07 -1.12 -11.12
CA ASP A 86 -16.31 -2.58 -11.14
C ASP A 86 -17.80 -2.84 -10.93
N THR A 87 -18.23 -4.06 -11.14
CA THR A 87 -19.63 -4.46 -11.02
C THR A 87 -19.74 -5.71 -10.16
N LEU A 88 -20.63 -5.69 -9.20
CA LEU A 88 -20.96 -6.82 -8.34
C LEU A 88 -22.31 -7.42 -8.76
N VAL A 89 -22.28 -8.68 -9.22
CA VAL A 89 -23.49 -9.44 -9.49
C VAL A 89 -23.83 -10.27 -8.25
N HIS A 90 -25.01 -10.06 -7.69
CA HIS A 90 -25.50 -10.79 -6.53
C HIS A 90 -26.13 -12.14 -6.96
N PRO A 91 -26.22 -13.13 -6.04
CA PRO A 91 -26.88 -14.39 -6.35
C PRO A 91 -28.33 -14.24 -6.80
N SER A 92 -29.01 -13.17 -6.38
CA SER A 92 -30.37 -12.81 -6.82
C SER A 92 -30.47 -12.26 -8.24
N GLY A 93 -29.35 -12.10 -8.96
CA GLY A 93 -29.28 -11.42 -10.24
C GLY A 93 -29.22 -9.90 -10.18
N ARG A 94 -29.35 -9.28 -8.98
CA ARG A 94 -29.16 -7.84 -8.81
C ARG A 94 -27.73 -7.47 -9.14
N VAL A 95 -27.59 -6.34 -9.81
CA VAL A 95 -26.28 -5.75 -10.17
C VAL A 95 -26.05 -4.50 -9.34
N THR A 96 -24.85 -4.35 -8.79
CA THR A 96 -24.41 -3.15 -8.08
C THR A 96 -23.12 -2.65 -8.70
N ASP A 97 -23.14 -1.42 -9.20
CA ASP A 97 -21.94 -0.77 -9.70
C ASP A 97 -21.11 -0.23 -8.54
N LEU A 98 -19.80 -0.49 -8.62
CA LEU A 98 -18.81 -0.04 -7.65
C LEU A 98 -17.95 1.05 -8.29
N THR A 99 -17.87 2.21 -7.63
CA THR A 99 -16.97 3.29 -8.02
C THR A 99 -15.90 3.47 -6.95
N ASN A 100 -14.64 3.55 -7.37
CA ASN A 100 -13.54 3.73 -6.45
C ASN A 100 -13.62 5.10 -5.76
N THR A 101 -13.55 5.10 -4.45
CA THR A 101 -13.57 6.32 -3.64
C THR A 101 -12.27 7.11 -3.77
N ASN A 102 -11.18 6.48 -4.19
CA ASN A 102 -9.90 7.14 -4.48
C ASN A 102 -9.85 7.63 -5.92
N ARG A 103 -10.15 8.92 -6.13
CA ARG A 103 -10.15 9.53 -7.46
C ARG A 103 -8.79 9.55 -8.14
N LEU A 104 -7.68 9.43 -7.40
CA LEU A 104 -6.34 9.40 -7.99
C LEU A 104 -6.15 8.14 -8.86
N VAL A 105 -6.83 7.05 -8.58
CA VAL A 105 -6.82 5.84 -9.43
C VAL A 105 -7.25 6.14 -10.88
N ARG A 106 -8.14 7.11 -11.09
CA ARG A 106 -8.55 7.53 -12.43
C ARG A 106 -7.72 8.68 -12.98
N PHE A 107 -7.30 9.63 -12.12
CA PHE A 107 -6.82 10.94 -12.57
C PHE A 107 -5.35 11.20 -12.27
N TYR A 108 -4.62 10.21 -11.76
CA TYR A 108 -3.18 10.29 -11.52
C TYR A 108 -2.48 9.08 -12.14
N ASP A 109 -1.64 9.34 -13.11
CA ASP A 109 -0.90 8.30 -13.83
C ASP A 109 -0.03 7.46 -12.86
N GLY A 110 -0.14 6.12 -13.01
CA GLY A 110 0.53 5.14 -12.15
C GLY A 110 -0.13 4.90 -10.80
N CYS A 111 -1.23 5.60 -10.43
CA CYS A 111 -1.92 5.37 -9.18
C CYS A 111 -2.75 4.07 -9.23
N ASP A 112 -2.50 3.16 -8.27
CA ASP A 112 -3.13 1.85 -8.15
C ASP A 112 -3.64 1.53 -6.74
N GLY A 113 -3.88 2.53 -5.93
CA GLY A 113 -4.44 2.44 -4.57
C GLY A 113 -4.16 3.73 -3.77
N PHE A 114 -4.44 3.77 -2.49
CA PHE A 114 -5.00 2.75 -1.61
C PHE A 114 -6.43 3.09 -1.21
N LYS A 115 -6.61 3.77 -0.07
CA LYS A 115 -7.89 3.91 0.60
C LYS A 115 -8.16 5.34 1.02
N THR A 116 -9.43 5.74 0.93
CA THR A 116 -9.94 7.00 1.47
C THR A 116 -10.75 6.76 2.73
N GLY A 117 -10.84 7.79 3.56
CA GLY A 117 -11.76 7.86 4.68
C GLY A 117 -12.30 9.28 4.85
N SER A 118 -13.48 9.40 5.42
CA SER A 118 -14.00 10.70 5.87
C SER A 118 -15.04 10.52 6.96
N THR A 119 -14.89 11.31 8.01
CA THR A 119 -15.85 11.46 9.11
C THR A 119 -15.82 12.92 9.55
N ASP A 120 -16.80 13.34 10.32
CA ASP A 120 -16.80 14.71 10.84
C ASP A 120 -15.59 14.98 11.74
N ALA A 121 -15.16 13.99 12.51
CA ALA A 121 -13.99 14.10 13.40
C ALA A 121 -12.67 14.05 12.65
N ALA A 122 -12.48 13.04 11.77
CA ALA A 122 -11.22 12.83 11.05
C ALA A 122 -11.07 13.70 9.80
N LYS A 123 -12.14 14.40 9.39
CA LYS A 123 -12.20 15.16 8.13
C LYS A 123 -11.93 14.25 6.92
N PHE A 124 -11.26 14.73 5.90
CA PHE A 124 -11.00 13.98 4.67
C PHE A 124 -9.58 13.44 4.67
N CYS A 125 -9.48 12.11 4.56
CA CYS A 125 -8.22 11.38 4.61
C CYS A 125 -8.01 10.56 3.34
N VAL A 126 -6.74 10.36 2.96
CA VAL A 126 -6.35 9.43 1.90
C VAL A 126 -4.97 8.85 2.17
N SER A 127 -4.84 7.55 1.98
CA SER A 127 -3.58 6.90 1.65
C SER A 127 -3.61 6.57 0.16
N ALA A 128 -2.63 7.09 -0.59
CA ALA A 128 -2.50 6.88 -2.02
C ALA A 128 -1.15 6.26 -2.35
N THR A 129 -1.10 5.41 -3.38
CA THR A 129 0.15 4.87 -3.90
C THR A 129 0.16 4.96 -5.41
N ALA A 130 1.34 5.21 -5.96
CA ALA A 130 1.58 5.19 -7.39
C ALA A 130 2.93 4.55 -7.70
N GLN A 131 3.03 3.93 -8.88
CA GLN A 131 4.26 3.34 -9.37
C GLN A 131 4.61 3.90 -10.73
N LYS A 132 5.84 4.45 -10.87
CA LYS A 132 6.40 4.93 -12.14
C LYS A 132 7.86 4.51 -12.23
N ASN A 133 8.29 4.08 -13.42
CA ASN A 133 9.69 3.72 -13.70
C ASN A 133 10.31 2.75 -12.67
N GLY A 134 9.52 1.76 -12.22
CA GLY A 134 9.96 0.79 -11.22
C GLY A 134 10.07 1.30 -9.79
N MET A 135 9.74 2.56 -9.52
CA MET A 135 9.68 3.18 -8.19
C MET A 135 8.23 3.30 -7.73
N ARG A 136 7.93 2.82 -6.53
CA ARG A 136 6.62 2.99 -5.87
C ARG A 136 6.73 4.03 -4.76
N LEU A 137 5.78 4.94 -4.72
CA LEU A 137 5.63 5.93 -3.65
C LEU A 137 4.29 5.76 -2.95
N VAL A 138 4.27 6.12 -1.68
CA VAL A 138 3.06 6.20 -0.85
C VAL A 138 2.93 7.62 -0.31
N ALA A 139 1.75 8.20 -0.41
CA ALA A 139 1.41 9.50 0.16
C ALA A 139 0.21 9.32 1.12
N VAL A 140 0.36 9.78 2.35
CA VAL A 140 -0.70 9.75 3.37
C VAL A 140 -1.03 11.16 3.78
N VAL A 141 -2.31 11.50 3.66
CA VAL A 141 -2.86 12.80 4.02
C VAL A 141 -4.05 12.58 4.94
N LEU A 142 -4.03 13.17 6.13
CA LEU A 142 -5.08 13.07 7.14
C LEU A 142 -5.60 14.46 7.49
N GLY A 143 -6.88 14.56 7.84
CA GLY A 143 -7.47 15.76 8.41
C GLY A 143 -7.68 16.93 7.44
N CYS A 144 -7.78 16.69 6.13
CA CYS A 144 -8.06 17.75 5.17
C CYS A 144 -9.48 18.30 5.32
N GLU A 145 -9.63 19.61 5.08
CA GLU A 145 -10.90 20.33 5.19
C GLU A 145 -11.97 19.84 4.20
N ASN A 146 -11.53 19.41 3.02
CA ASN A 146 -12.44 18.92 1.98
C ASN A 146 -11.81 17.83 1.11
N SER A 147 -12.68 17.12 0.38
CA SER A 147 -12.28 16.00 -0.47
C SER A 147 -11.31 16.38 -1.59
N GLN A 148 -11.46 17.56 -2.20
CA GLN A 148 -10.57 17.99 -3.28
C GLN A 148 -9.16 18.24 -2.76
N ARG A 149 -9.03 18.90 -1.60
CA ARG A 149 -7.74 19.23 -1.00
C ARG A 149 -6.92 17.98 -0.67
N ARG A 150 -7.51 16.93 -0.08
CA ARG A 150 -6.76 15.69 0.20
C ARG A 150 -6.13 15.07 -1.05
N PHE A 151 -6.84 15.12 -2.20
CA PHE A 151 -6.30 14.58 -3.45
C PHE A 151 -5.23 15.50 -4.07
N ASN A 152 -5.39 16.81 -3.95
CA ASN A 152 -4.37 17.77 -4.41
C ASN A 152 -3.08 17.62 -3.60
N GLU A 153 -3.18 17.55 -2.28
CA GLU A 153 -2.01 17.34 -1.40
C GLU A 153 -1.31 16.01 -1.69
N ALA A 154 -2.06 14.92 -1.78
CA ALA A 154 -1.49 13.61 -2.11
C ALA A 154 -0.81 13.60 -3.49
N ARG A 155 -1.42 14.25 -4.50
CA ARG A 155 -0.82 14.44 -5.82
C ARG A 155 0.51 15.19 -5.73
N SER A 156 0.52 16.34 -5.05
CA SER A 156 1.72 17.16 -4.90
C SER A 156 2.86 16.41 -4.21
N MET A 157 2.54 15.59 -3.20
CA MET A 157 3.54 14.74 -2.53
C MET A 157 4.10 13.67 -3.48
N LEU A 158 3.25 13.01 -4.27
CA LEU A 158 3.68 12.02 -5.26
C LEU A 158 4.52 12.66 -6.36
N ASP A 159 4.08 13.82 -6.90
CA ASP A 159 4.81 14.56 -7.93
C ASP A 159 6.19 14.99 -7.42
N TYR A 160 6.26 15.51 -6.19
CA TYR A 160 7.52 15.85 -5.55
C TYR A 160 8.45 14.63 -5.44
N GLY A 161 7.92 13.51 -4.99
CA GLY A 161 8.70 12.29 -4.83
C GLY A 161 9.26 11.76 -6.16
N PHE A 162 8.42 11.70 -7.21
CA PHE A 162 8.85 11.25 -8.54
C PHE A 162 9.78 12.24 -9.25
N ALA A 163 9.70 13.54 -8.96
CA ALA A 163 10.63 14.53 -9.49
C ALA A 163 11.98 14.49 -8.75
N THR A 164 11.96 14.19 -7.44
CA THR A 164 13.16 14.29 -6.58
C THR A 164 13.97 13.02 -6.55
N TYR A 165 13.35 11.85 -6.73
CA TYR A 165 13.99 10.56 -6.58
C TYR A 165 13.84 9.70 -7.84
N GLN A 166 14.85 8.87 -8.08
CA GLN A 166 14.87 7.88 -9.14
C GLN A 166 15.40 6.54 -8.62
N ARG A 167 14.92 5.45 -9.20
CA ARG A 167 15.50 4.12 -9.00
C ARG A 167 16.61 3.91 -10.01
N VAL A 168 17.81 3.69 -9.52
CA VAL A 168 19.00 3.38 -10.35
C VAL A 168 19.33 1.91 -10.19
N GLU A 169 19.44 1.17 -11.28
CA GLU A 169 19.95 -0.18 -11.29
C GLU A 169 21.49 -0.13 -11.20
N ILE A 170 22.04 -0.69 -10.13
CA ILE A 170 23.48 -0.71 -9.85
C ILE A 170 24.13 -1.93 -10.48
N ALA A 171 23.46 -3.08 -10.38
CA ALA A 171 23.93 -4.33 -10.96
C ALA A 171 22.76 -5.25 -11.28
N ARG A 172 22.92 -6.13 -12.26
CA ARG A 172 21.91 -7.05 -12.75
C ARG A 172 22.11 -8.46 -12.19
N LYS A 173 21.04 -9.20 -12.10
CA LYS A 173 21.14 -10.65 -11.86
C LYS A 173 22.03 -11.27 -12.95
N GLY A 174 23.04 -12.04 -12.53
CA GLY A 174 24.00 -12.68 -13.42
C GLY A 174 25.28 -11.88 -13.67
N ASP A 175 25.37 -10.63 -13.19
CA ASP A 175 26.62 -9.88 -13.28
C ASP A 175 27.70 -10.57 -12.44
N MET A 176 28.90 -10.69 -13.00
CA MET A 176 30.06 -11.28 -12.34
C MET A 176 30.65 -10.29 -11.35
N LEU A 177 30.96 -10.75 -10.14
CA LEU A 177 31.55 -9.91 -9.09
C LEU A 177 33.07 -9.68 -9.26
N GLY A 178 33.69 -10.38 -10.20
CA GLY A 178 35.16 -10.33 -10.39
C GLY A 178 35.95 -11.04 -9.29
N GLU A 179 35.25 -11.74 -8.40
CA GLU A 179 35.82 -12.51 -7.29
C GLU A 179 35.58 -14.00 -7.52
N SER A 180 36.48 -14.85 -7.00
CA SER A 180 36.33 -16.29 -7.03
C SER A 180 36.49 -16.88 -5.62
N LEU A 181 35.74 -17.96 -5.32
CA LEU A 181 35.92 -18.74 -4.10
C LEU A 181 36.64 -20.05 -4.41
N ALA A 182 37.64 -20.39 -3.58
CA ALA A 182 38.29 -21.67 -3.63
C ALA A 182 37.36 -22.80 -3.23
N VAL A 183 37.34 -23.87 -4.01
CA VAL A 183 36.49 -25.04 -3.75
C VAL A 183 37.36 -26.15 -3.14
N GLN A 184 37.00 -26.59 -1.92
CA GLN A 184 37.64 -27.73 -1.29
C GLN A 184 36.95 -29.03 -1.68
N ARG A 185 37.72 -30.01 -2.16
CA ARG A 185 37.23 -31.34 -2.56
C ARG A 185 36.20 -31.31 -3.70
N GLY A 186 36.25 -30.30 -4.57
CA GLY A 186 35.42 -30.21 -5.79
C GLY A 186 36.19 -30.70 -7.03
N SER A 187 35.47 -30.73 -8.17
CA SER A 187 36.05 -31.02 -9.48
C SER A 187 36.72 -29.82 -10.11
N ALA A 188 36.54 -28.63 -9.54
CA ALA A 188 37.24 -27.38 -9.93
C ALA A 188 37.91 -26.78 -8.70
N ASP A 189 39.02 -26.07 -8.89
CA ASP A 189 39.79 -25.45 -7.84
C ASP A 189 39.13 -24.15 -7.30
N SER A 190 38.31 -23.49 -8.12
CA SER A 190 37.59 -22.28 -7.76
C SER A 190 36.28 -22.14 -8.55
N VAL A 191 35.38 -21.34 -8.03
CA VAL A 191 34.14 -20.91 -8.68
C VAL A 191 34.06 -19.39 -8.70
N GLU A 192 33.61 -18.83 -9.81
CA GLU A 192 33.38 -17.40 -9.92
C GLU A 192 32.03 -17.03 -9.27
N LEU A 193 31.99 -15.86 -8.65
CA LEU A 193 30.79 -15.35 -8.00
C LEU A 193 29.99 -14.48 -8.96
N MET A 194 28.67 -14.73 -9.00
CA MET A 194 27.71 -13.90 -9.72
C MET A 194 26.57 -13.44 -8.83
N LEU A 195 25.95 -12.33 -9.17
CA LEU A 195 24.78 -11.82 -8.45
C LEU A 195 23.56 -12.73 -8.70
N GLY A 196 22.99 -13.26 -7.62
CA GLY A 196 21.77 -14.06 -7.66
C GLY A 196 20.49 -13.23 -7.89
N SER A 197 20.55 -11.91 -7.65
CA SER A 197 19.46 -10.94 -7.90
C SER A 197 20.04 -9.60 -8.30
N GLY A 198 19.27 -8.79 -9.03
CA GLY A 198 19.64 -7.41 -9.35
C GLY A 198 19.68 -6.53 -8.10
N LEU A 199 20.59 -5.58 -8.08
CA LEU A 199 20.74 -4.55 -7.06
C LEU A 199 20.28 -3.22 -7.62
N SER A 200 19.37 -2.53 -6.92
CA SER A 200 18.95 -1.17 -7.29
C SER A 200 18.95 -0.29 -6.04
N MET A 201 19.23 0.97 -6.24
CA MET A 201 19.20 1.99 -5.18
C MET A 201 18.23 3.11 -5.52
N LEU A 202 17.68 3.72 -4.48
CA LEU A 202 16.92 4.96 -4.60
C LEU A 202 17.90 6.13 -4.40
N LEU A 203 18.08 6.93 -5.44
CA LEU A 203 18.96 8.10 -5.42
C LEU A 203 18.14 9.37 -5.70
N ARG A 204 18.66 10.52 -5.30
CA ARG A 204 18.10 11.79 -5.78
C ARG A 204 18.40 11.96 -7.26
N THR A 205 17.45 12.54 -7.99
CA THR A 205 17.63 12.86 -9.40
C THR A 205 18.90 13.68 -9.61
N GLY A 206 19.78 13.23 -10.51
CA GLY A 206 21.09 13.86 -10.76
C GLY A 206 22.23 13.39 -9.86
N GLN A 207 21.99 12.51 -8.89
CA GLN A 207 23.05 11.79 -8.20
C GLN A 207 23.47 10.54 -8.99
N THR A 208 24.76 10.28 -9.04
CA THR A 208 25.38 9.06 -9.57
C THR A 208 25.67 8.08 -8.44
N SER A 209 25.88 6.83 -8.79
CA SER A 209 26.17 5.73 -7.85
C SER A 209 27.68 5.57 -7.57
N ASP A 210 28.46 6.60 -7.80
CA ASP A 210 29.93 6.58 -7.58
C ASP A 210 30.29 6.50 -6.10
#